data_28650c5b8386c7c16b6377766fe034cd
#
_entry.id   28650c5b8386c7c16b6377766fe034cd
#
_cell.length_a   1.000
_cell.length_b   1.000
_cell.length_c   1.000
_cell.angle_alpha   90.00
_cell.angle_beta   90.00
_cell.angle_gamma   90.00
#
_symmetry.space_group_name_H-M   'P 1'
#
loop_
_entity.id
_entity.type
_entity.pdbx_description
1 polymer ?
#
loop_
_entity_poly.entity_id
_entity_poly.type
_entity_poly.pdbx_seq_one_letter_code
_entity_poly.pdbx_strand_id
1 'polypeptide(L)'
;MGLYWLPGHAEVRGNEIADELTRSSSALKFAEPEPALGVSRQDIRRIRRWLDNQHWVWWQGVGDTQRQAQELILGPCLGANARFLSFNRTQSRAVTGLLTGHNTLRRHLHLKGLSDSPLCRRCGAEDETSAHILCECEALASHRHVYLDSFSFEPEDIKSISLGAIWNFSEETELP
;
A
#
# COMPACT_ATOMS: atom_id res chain seq x y z
N MET A 1 24.50 -0.03 4.67
CA MET A 1 24.98 -0.38 3.31
C MET A 1 24.22 0.48 2.33
N GLY A 2 24.91 1.29 1.51
CA GLY A 2 24.29 2.05 0.44
C GLY A 2 24.19 1.21 -0.82
N LEU A 3 23.03 1.24 -1.49
CA LEU A 3 22.89 0.68 -2.84
C LEU A 3 23.25 1.77 -3.83
N TYR A 4 24.22 1.50 -4.70
CA TYR A 4 24.62 2.41 -5.77
C TYR A 4 24.29 1.76 -7.09
N TRP A 5 23.65 2.54 -7.98
CA TRP A 5 23.44 2.12 -9.35
C TRP A 5 24.77 2.19 -10.12
N LEU A 6 25.11 1.11 -10.80
CA LEU A 6 26.31 1.03 -11.65
C LEU A 6 25.88 0.75 -13.09
N PRO A 7 26.48 1.43 -14.09
CA PRO A 7 26.27 1.09 -15.50
C PRO A 7 26.77 -0.33 -15.78
N GLY A 8 26.08 -1.05 -16.67
CA GLY A 8 26.33 -2.47 -16.95
C GLY A 8 27.74 -2.83 -17.44
N HIS A 9 28.49 -1.88 -18.02
CA HIS A 9 29.83 -2.10 -18.58
C HIS A 9 30.75 -0.92 -18.25
N ALA A 10 30.95 -0.68 -16.95
CA ALA A 10 31.75 0.47 -16.47
C ALA A 10 33.11 0.04 -15.88
N GLU A 11 33.70 -1.07 -16.33
CA GLU A 11 35.00 -1.60 -15.84
C GLU A 11 35.05 -1.81 -14.32
N VAL A 12 33.90 -1.99 -13.68
CA VAL A 12 33.83 -2.33 -12.26
C VAL A 12 34.14 -3.82 -12.12
N ARG A 13 35.29 -4.14 -11.57
CA ARG A 13 35.82 -5.50 -11.44
C ARG A 13 34.81 -6.53 -10.93
N GLY A 14 33.96 -6.17 -9.96
CA GLY A 14 32.93 -7.07 -9.42
C GLY A 14 31.83 -7.37 -10.45
N ASN A 15 31.46 -6.41 -11.26
CA ASN A 15 30.45 -6.57 -12.31
C ASN A 15 30.99 -7.42 -13.47
N GLU A 16 32.22 -7.17 -13.90
CA GLU A 16 32.90 -7.95 -14.94
C GLU A 16 33.06 -9.44 -14.56
N ILE A 17 33.39 -9.70 -13.28
CA ILE A 17 33.45 -11.08 -12.75
C ILE A 17 32.06 -11.73 -12.77
N ALA A 18 31.03 -11.03 -12.39
CA ALA A 18 29.64 -11.53 -12.42
C ALA A 18 29.18 -11.84 -13.85
N ASP A 19 29.50 -10.98 -14.81
CA ASP A 19 29.19 -11.18 -16.22
C ASP A 19 29.96 -12.37 -16.82
N GLU A 20 31.23 -12.55 -16.46
CA GLU A 20 32.01 -13.68 -16.89
C GLU A 20 31.49 -15.01 -16.30
N LEU A 21 31.14 -15.02 -15.01
CA LEU A 21 30.55 -16.19 -14.36
C LEU A 21 29.16 -16.52 -14.99
N THR A 22 28.35 -15.55 -15.29
CA THR A 22 27.06 -15.76 -15.94
C THR A 22 27.25 -16.33 -17.35
N ARG A 23 28.17 -15.77 -18.11
CA ARG A 23 28.48 -16.23 -19.48
C ARG A 23 29.08 -17.65 -19.49
N SER A 24 29.99 -17.95 -18.57
CA SER A 24 30.56 -19.30 -18.46
C SER A 24 29.51 -20.32 -18.00
N SER A 25 28.62 -19.94 -17.06
CA SER A 25 27.55 -20.80 -16.58
C SER A 25 26.50 -21.07 -17.67
N SER A 26 26.17 -20.10 -18.52
CA SER A 26 25.23 -20.29 -19.64
C SER A 26 25.74 -21.20 -20.73
N ALA A 27 27.06 -21.39 -20.83
CA ALA A 27 27.70 -22.30 -21.79
C ALA A 27 27.81 -23.76 -21.26
N LEU A 28 27.56 -23.98 -19.97
CA LEU A 28 27.56 -25.32 -19.39
C LEU A 28 26.31 -26.09 -19.80
N LYS A 29 26.44 -27.21 -20.46
CA LYS A 29 25.34 -28.17 -20.65
C LYS A 29 25.09 -28.83 -19.29
N PHE A 30 23.91 -28.63 -18.75
CA PHE A 30 23.44 -29.39 -17.59
C PHE A 30 23.41 -30.88 -17.97
N ALA A 31 24.28 -31.67 -17.37
CA ALA A 31 24.36 -33.09 -17.61
C ALA A 31 23.29 -33.91 -16.87
N GLU A 32 22.67 -33.31 -15.85
CA GLU A 32 21.64 -33.95 -15.03
C GLU A 32 20.54 -32.94 -14.71
N PRO A 33 19.27 -33.40 -14.50
CA PRO A 33 18.19 -32.50 -14.09
C PRO A 33 18.58 -31.86 -12.74
N GLU A 34 18.45 -30.53 -12.69
CA GLU A 34 18.72 -29.74 -11.50
C GLU A 34 17.94 -30.32 -10.31
N PRO A 35 18.62 -30.68 -9.19
CA PRO A 35 17.91 -31.23 -8.05
C PRO A 35 16.91 -30.20 -7.53
N ALA A 36 15.64 -30.42 -7.75
CA ALA A 36 14.58 -29.61 -7.18
C ALA A 36 14.60 -29.78 -5.66
N LEU A 37 15.31 -28.92 -4.96
CA LEU A 37 15.26 -28.85 -3.50
C LEU A 37 13.86 -28.39 -3.10
N GLY A 38 13.05 -29.34 -2.64
CA GLY A 38 11.74 -29.04 -2.12
C GLY A 38 11.86 -28.09 -0.92
N VAL A 39 11.24 -26.91 -1.01
CA VAL A 39 11.17 -25.97 0.12
C VAL A 39 10.23 -26.55 1.16
N SER A 40 10.74 -26.79 2.38
CA SER A 40 9.91 -27.34 3.44
C SER A 40 8.84 -26.31 3.89
N ARG A 41 7.68 -26.80 4.37
CA ARG A 41 6.66 -25.95 4.97
C ARG A 41 7.19 -25.10 6.14
N GLN A 42 8.20 -25.63 6.84
CA GLN A 42 8.85 -24.93 7.95
C GLN A 42 9.69 -23.77 7.45
N ASP A 43 10.42 -23.92 6.35
CA ASP A 43 11.20 -22.83 5.75
C ASP A 43 10.27 -21.73 5.20
N ILE A 44 9.17 -22.10 4.56
CA ILE A 44 8.16 -21.13 4.12
C ILE A 44 7.63 -20.33 5.31
N ARG A 45 7.31 -20.98 6.44
CA ARG A 45 6.84 -20.28 7.65
C ARG A 45 7.93 -19.39 8.26
N ARG A 46 9.19 -19.80 8.21
CA ARG A 46 10.32 -18.99 8.69
C ARG A 46 10.52 -17.76 7.83
N ILE A 47 10.52 -17.93 6.50
CA ILE A 47 10.65 -16.82 5.55
C ILE A 47 9.49 -15.83 5.70
N ARG A 48 8.25 -16.33 5.80
CA ARG A 48 7.08 -15.45 6.01
C ARG A 48 7.20 -14.62 7.29
N ARG A 49 7.54 -15.25 8.43
CA ARG A 49 7.74 -14.51 9.69
C ARG A 49 8.86 -13.49 9.60
N TRP A 50 9.95 -13.83 8.92
CA TRP A 50 11.05 -12.90 8.70
C TRP A 50 10.61 -11.71 7.84
N LEU A 51 9.89 -11.94 6.74
CA LEU A 51 9.34 -10.89 5.88
C LEU A 51 8.34 -10.01 6.64
N ASP A 52 7.43 -10.61 7.40
CA ASP A 52 6.47 -9.86 8.22
C ASP A 52 7.19 -8.94 9.21
N ASN A 53 8.23 -9.43 9.88
CA ASN A 53 9.02 -8.61 10.79
C ASN A 53 9.77 -7.48 10.06
N GLN A 54 10.36 -7.74 8.90
CA GLN A 54 11.04 -6.71 8.11
C GLN A 54 10.08 -5.63 7.64
N HIS A 55 8.91 -6.01 7.13
CA HIS A 55 7.87 -5.07 6.72
C HIS A 55 7.35 -4.26 7.91
N TRP A 56 7.20 -4.87 9.08
CA TRP A 56 6.75 -4.19 10.29
C TRP A 56 7.76 -3.17 10.79
N VAL A 57 9.04 -3.52 10.83
CA VAL A 57 10.12 -2.59 11.18
C VAL A 57 10.16 -1.41 10.20
N TRP A 58 10.05 -1.70 8.91
CA TRP A 58 10.02 -0.65 7.89
C TRP A 58 8.78 0.26 8.06
N TRP A 59 7.60 -0.33 8.28
CA TRP A 59 6.35 0.41 8.49
C TRP A 59 6.41 1.37 9.68
N GLN A 60 7.00 0.94 10.78
CA GLN A 60 7.22 1.79 11.96
C GLN A 60 8.25 2.89 11.73
N GLY A 61 9.23 2.66 10.86
CA GLY A 61 10.27 3.62 10.51
C GLY A 61 9.88 4.63 9.43
N VAL A 62 8.69 4.49 8.82
CA VAL A 62 8.20 5.46 7.83
C VAL A 62 7.81 6.74 8.55
N GLY A 63 8.47 7.85 8.21
CA GLY A 63 8.23 9.15 8.82
C GLY A 63 6.88 9.78 8.41
N ASP A 64 6.70 11.04 8.78
CA ASP A 64 5.45 11.83 8.61
C ASP A 64 4.84 11.85 7.20
N THR A 65 5.60 11.49 6.18
CA THR A 65 5.13 11.47 4.78
C THR A 65 4.00 10.47 4.53
N GLN A 66 3.86 9.44 5.38
CA GLN A 66 2.79 8.43 5.28
C GLN A 66 1.93 8.34 6.54
N ARG A 67 1.90 9.40 7.34
CA ARG A 67 1.15 9.47 8.59
C ARG A 67 -0.30 9.03 8.42
N GLN A 68 -0.99 9.54 7.40
CA GLN A 68 -2.39 9.21 7.13
C GLN A 68 -2.60 7.71 6.85
N ALA A 69 -1.70 7.07 6.11
CA ALA A 69 -1.76 5.62 5.91
C ALA A 69 -1.56 4.86 7.22
N GLN A 70 -0.68 5.33 8.11
CA GLN A 70 -0.47 4.71 9.43
C GLN A 70 -1.66 4.87 10.38
N GLU A 71 -2.41 5.96 10.25
CA GLU A 71 -3.64 6.21 11.01
C GLU A 71 -4.77 5.27 10.59
N LEU A 72 -4.94 5.03 9.28
CA LEU A 72 -6.10 4.32 8.72
C LEU A 72 -5.83 2.85 8.37
N ILE A 73 -4.57 2.41 8.28
CA ILE A 73 -4.19 1.04 7.91
C ILE A 73 -3.50 0.36 9.09
N LEU A 74 -3.91 -0.88 9.39
CA LEU A 74 -3.36 -1.68 10.48
C LEU A 74 -1.86 -1.97 10.33
N GLY A 75 -1.32 -1.86 9.11
CA GLY A 75 0.07 -2.16 8.78
C GLY A 75 0.24 -3.31 7.80
N PRO A 76 1.47 -3.72 7.52
CA PRO A 76 1.76 -4.77 6.56
C PRO A 76 1.37 -6.14 7.12
N CYS A 77 0.14 -6.56 6.85
CA CYS A 77 -0.36 -7.89 7.20
C CYS A 77 -0.66 -8.67 5.93
N LEU A 78 0.03 -9.80 5.70
CA LEU A 78 -0.18 -10.63 4.53
C LEU A 78 -1.62 -11.12 4.41
N GLY A 79 -2.29 -11.41 5.54
CA GLY A 79 -3.70 -11.82 5.55
C GLY A 79 -4.66 -10.69 5.17
N ALA A 80 -4.38 -9.45 5.57
CA ALA A 80 -5.18 -8.29 5.17
C ALA A 80 -4.94 -7.93 3.69
N ASN A 81 -3.69 -8.01 3.23
CA ASN A 81 -3.34 -7.76 1.84
C ASN A 81 -3.97 -8.78 0.88
N ALA A 82 -4.18 -10.02 1.31
CA ALA A 82 -4.90 -11.02 0.52
C ALA A 82 -6.34 -10.61 0.20
N ARG A 83 -6.97 -9.76 1.02
CA ARG A 83 -8.32 -9.23 0.74
C ARG A 83 -8.36 -8.30 -0.47
N PHE A 84 -7.27 -7.57 -0.75
CA PHE A 84 -7.16 -6.78 -1.97
C PHE A 84 -7.09 -7.63 -3.25
N LEU A 85 -6.67 -8.90 -3.15
CA LEU A 85 -6.62 -9.81 -4.30
C LEU A 85 -8.01 -10.18 -4.83
N SER A 86 -9.06 -10.01 -4.03
CA SER A 86 -10.45 -10.22 -4.45
C SER A 86 -11.04 -9.00 -5.19
N PHE A 87 -10.37 -7.86 -5.14
CA PHE A 87 -10.81 -6.63 -5.78
C PHE A 87 -10.31 -6.54 -7.21
N ASN A 88 -11.13 -5.95 -8.08
CA ASN A 88 -10.66 -5.53 -9.39
C ASN A 88 -9.74 -4.30 -9.25
N ARG A 89 -9.10 -3.90 -10.36
CA ARG A 89 -8.14 -2.80 -10.37
C ARG A 89 -8.75 -1.46 -9.92
N THR A 90 -10.00 -1.18 -10.30
CA THR A 90 -10.71 0.06 -9.95
C THR A 90 -10.98 0.12 -8.45
N GLN A 91 -11.53 -0.96 -7.90
CA GLN A 91 -11.80 -1.08 -6.47
C GLN A 91 -10.52 -0.96 -5.63
N SER A 92 -9.46 -1.69 -6.01
CA SER A 92 -8.17 -1.63 -5.31
C SER A 92 -7.59 -0.23 -5.34
N ARG A 93 -7.66 0.47 -6.48
CA ARG A 93 -7.15 1.83 -6.63
C ARG A 93 -7.92 2.82 -5.75
N ALA A 94 -9.25 2.78 -5.77
CA ALA A 94 -10.09 3.68 -4.99
C ALA A 94 -9.87 3.49 -3.48
N VAL A 95 -9.97 2.25 -2.99
CA VAL A 95 -9.78 1.94 -1.56
C VAL A 95 -8.36 2.26 -1.10
N THR A 96 -7.32 1.87 -1.87
CA THR A 96 -5.94 2.20 -1.52
C THR A 96 -5.72 3.70 -1.52
N GLY A 97 -6.20 4.40 -2.55
CA GLY A 97 -6.09 5.85 -2.66
C GLY A 97 -6.74 6.56 -1.48
N LEU A 98 -7.94 6.13 -1.09
CA LEU A 98 -8.67 6.69 0.04
C LEU A 98 -7.94 6.43 1.37
N LEU A 99 -7.47 5.20 1.64
CA LEU A 99 -6.79 4.86 2.88
C LEU A 99 -5.38 5.49 3.01
N THR A 100 -4.70 5.73 1.89
CA THR A 100 -3.35 6.32 1.90
C THR A 100 -3.35 7.85 1.72
N GLY A 101 -4.50 8.46 1.45
CA GLY A 101 -4.60 9.88 1.16
C GLY A 101 -4.09 10.29 -0.23
N HIS A 102 -3.77 9.34 -1.08
CA HIS A 102 -3.29 9.56 -2.46
C HIS A 102 -4.42 9.50 -3.49
N ASN A 103 -5.61 9.85 -3.08
CA ASN A 103 -6.76 9.97 -3.97
C ASN A 103 -6.88 11.39 -4.54
N THR A 104 -7.87 11.62 -5.41
CA THR A 104 -8.24 12.93 -5.95
C THR A 104 -8.97 13.81 -4.93
N LEU A 105 -8.68 13.61 -3.64
CA LEU A 105 -9.13 14.47 -2.55
C LEU A 105 -8.52 15.87 -2.67
N ARG A 106 -9.32 16.91 -2.40
CA ARG A 106 -8.89 18.30 -2.59
C ARG A 106 -7.63 18.67 -1.81
N ARG A 107 -7.46 18.17 -0.60
CA ARG A 107 -6.24 18.40 0.17
C ARG A 107 -4.99 17.91 -0.58
N HIS A 108 -5.06 16.71 -1.15
CA HIS A 108 -3.95 16.14 -1.92
C HIS A 108 -3.72 16.91 -3.24
N LEU A 109 -4.80 17.26 -3.94
CA LEU A 109 -4.72 18.05 -5.16
C LEU A 109 -4.18 19.45 -4.90
N HIS A 110 -4.57 20.08 -3.80
CA HIS A 110 -4.07 21.39 -3.40
C HIS A 110 -2.57 21.38 -3.12
N LEU A 111 -2.07 20.36 -2.41
CA LEU A 111 -0.63 20.18 -2.18
C LEU A 111 0.17 20.00 -3.48
N LYS A 112 -0.46 19.48 -4.52
CA LYS A 112 0.13 19.34 -5.87
C LYS A 112 -0.05 20.57 -6.75
N GLY A 113 -0.69 21.62 -6.27
CA GLY A 113 -1.02 22.80 -7.07
C GLY A 113 -2.09 22.57 -8.15
N LEU A 114 -2.89 21.50 -8.02
CA LEU A 114 -3.96 21.12 -8.96
C LEU A 114 -5.35 21.56 -8.50
N SER A 115 -5.48 22.17 -7.33
CA SER A 115 -6.71 22.72 -6.79
C SER A 115 -6.40 24.00 -6.01
N ASP A 116 -7.28 24.99 -6.14
CA ASP A 116 -7.13 26.28 -5.45
C ASP A 116 -7.52 26.21 -3.96
N SER A 117 -8.29 25.20 -3.57
CA SER A 117 -8.78 25.05 -2.19
C SER A 117 -8.62 23.62 -1.70
N PRO A 118 -8.14 23.41 -0.45
CA PRO A 118 -8.07 22.12 0.17
C PRO A 118 -9.40 21.67 0.80
N LEU A 119 -10.40 22.56 0.90
CA LEU A 119 -11.64 22.35 1.64
C LEU A 119 -12.51 21.24 1.02
N CYS A 120 -13.18 20.51 1.88
CA CYS A 120 -14.08 19.42 1.52
C CYS A 120 -15.21 19.89 0.59
N ARG A 121 -15.40 19.20 -0.52
CA ARG A 121 -16.46 19.45 -1.51
C ARG A 121 -17.86 19.24 -0.95
N ARG A 122 -18.00 18.46 0.12
CA ARG A 122 -19.29 18.08 0.70
C ARG A 122 -19.74 19.03 1.80
N CYS A 123 -18.88 19.33 2.79
CA CYS A 123 -19.22 20.22 3.90
C CYS A 123 -18.66 21.64 3.75
N GLY A 124 -17.56 21.83 3.02
CA GLY A 124 -16.90 23.12 2.84
C GLY A 124 -16.19 23.67 4.09
N ALA A 125 -16.20 22.93 5.21
CA ALA A 125 -15.71 23.42 6.50
C ALA A 125 -14.24 23.09 6.77
N GLU A 126 -13.81 21.89 6.44
CA GLU A 126 -12.47 21.36 6.76
C GLU A 126 -11.75 20.86 5.52
N ASP A 127 -10.46 20.59 5.65
CA ASP A 127 -9.64 20.01 4.59
C ASP A 127 -10.18 18.64 4.16
N GLU A 128 -10.29 18.40 2.85
CA GLU A 128 -10.76 17.13 2.30
C GLU A 128 -9.63 16.09 2.40
N THR A 129 -9.47 15.52 3.58
CA THR A 129 -8.55 14.41 3.88
C THR A 129 -9.32 13.09 3.95
N SER A 130 -8.62 11.96 3.91
CA SER A 130 -9.26 10.65 4.10
C SER A 130 -9.86 10.50 5.50
N ALA A 131 -9.17 10.99 6.53
CA ALA A 131 -9.67 10.97 7.90
C ALA A 131 -10.96 11.78 8.00
N HIS A 132 -10.99 13.01 7.49
CA HIS A 132 -12.20 13.83 7.48
C HIS A 132 -13.36 13.11 6.76
N ILE A 133 -13.14 12.59 5.57
CA ILE A 133 -14.18 11.90 4.78
C ILE A 133 -14.69 10.64 5.49
N LEU A 134 -13.79 9.80 5.98
CA LEU A 134 -14.15 8.51 6.59
C LEU A 134 -14.67 8.64 8.03
N CYS A 135 -14.24 9.66 8.77
CA CYS A 135 -14.50 9.75 10.21
C CYS A 135 -15.44 10.90 10.60
N GLU A 136 -15.27 12.10 10.01
CA GLU A 136 -15.76 13.34 10.60
C GLU A 136 -16.81 14.08 9.77
N CYS A 137 -16.71 14.06 8.43
CA CYS A 137 -17.52 14.91 7.56
C CYS A 137 -19.02 14.80 7.86
N GLU A 138 -19.64 15.86 8.36
CA GLU A 138 -21.07 15.87 8.71
C GLU A 138 -21.98 15.62 7.49
N ALA A 139 -21.62 16.16 6.33
CA ALA A 139 -22.38 15.94 5.10
C ALA A 139 -22.41 14.47 4.65
N LEU A 140 -21.48 13.64 5.13
CA LEU A 140 -21.40 12.21 4.83
C LEU A 140 -21.84 11.30 6.00
N ALA A 141 -22.31 11.87 7.09
CA ALA A 141 -22.68 11.11 8.29
C ALA A 141 -23.73 10.01 8.00
N SER A 142 -24.77 10.31 7.23
CA SER A 142 -25.80 9.34 6.86
C SER A 142 -25.24 8.21 5.98
N HIS A 143 -24.33 8.51 5.05
CA HIS A 143 -23.69 7.49 4.21
C HIS A 143 -22.76 6.62 5.05
N ARG A 144 -22.01 7.20 6.00
CA ARG A 144 -21.19 6.40 6.93
C ARG A 144 -22.06 5.46 7.74
N HIS A 145 -23.18 5.92 8.27
CA HIS A 145 -24.09 5.04 9.02
C HIS A 145 -24.61 3.87 8.18
N VAL A 146 -24.96 4.11 6.92
CA VAL A 146 -25.51 3.07 6.02
C VAL A 146 -24.45 2.04 5.60
N TYR A 147 -23.23 2.50 5.28
CA TYR A 147 -22.19 1.63 4.67
C TYR A 147 -21.11 1.17 5.64
N LEU A 148 -20.90 1.91 6.73
CA LEU A 148 -19.84 1.65 7.70
C LEU A 148 -20.39 1.40 9.12
N ASP A 149 -21.71 1.40 9.31
CA ASP A 149 -22.43 1.14 10.57
C ASP A 149 -22.27 2.19 11.68
N SER A 150 -21.72 3.40 11.39
CA SER A 150 -21.64 4.50 12.37
C SER A 150 -21.70 5.87 11.70
N PHE A 151 -22.19 6.86 12.44
CA PHE A 151 -22.23 8.25 11.97
C PHE A 151 -20.86 8.94 12.01
N SER A 152 -19.99 8.53 12.95
CA SER A 152 -18.63 9.04 13.10
C SER A 152 -17.70 7.91 13.55
N PHE A 153 -16.41 8.07 13.30
CA PHE A 153 -15.37 7.11 13.68
C PHE A 153 -14.15 7.84 14.21
N GLU A 154 -13.43 7.18 15.11
CA GLU A 154 -12.02 7.49 15.32
C GLU A 154 -11.19 6.84 14.21
N PRO A 155 -10.05 7.42 13.79
CA PRO A 155 -9.21 6.85 12.74
C PRO A 155 -8.81 5.38 12.98
N GLU A 156 -8.66 4.99 14.24
CA GLU A 156 -8.34 3.62 14.64
C GLU A 156 -9.45 2.62 14.31
N ASP A 157 -10.71 3.03 14.37
CA ASP A 157 -11.87 2.18 14.10
C ASP A 157 -11.90 1.75 12.63
N ILE A 158 -11.44 2.62 11.73
CA ILE A 158 -11.35 2.34 10.29
C ILE A 158 -10.51 1.10 9.99
N LYS A 159 -9.50 0.81 10.81
CA LYS A 159 -8.66 -0.38 10.68
C LYS A 159 -9.43 -1.70 10.81
N SER A 160 -10.56 -1.67 11.49
CA SER A 160 -11.43 -2.83 11.70
C SER A 160 -12.48 -3.01 10.61
N ILE A 161 -12.77 -1.97 9.83
CA ILE A 161 -13.79 -1.97 8.79
C ILE A 161 -13.36 -2.83 7.60
N SER A 162 -14.32 -3.54 7.00
CA SER A 162 -14.04 -4.33 5.82
C SER A 162 -13.73 -3.44 4.61
N LEU A 163 -12.76 -3.85 3.78
CA LEU A 163 -12.42 -3.10 2.56
C LEU A 163 -13.61 -3.01 1.59
N GLY A 164 -14.50 -3.99 1.61
CA GLY A 164 -15.74 -3.98 0.82
C GLY A 164 -16.71 -2.87 1.27
N ALA A 165 -16.85 -2.64 2.57
CA ALA A 165 -17.67 -1.57 3.11
C ALA A 165 -17.09 -0.19 2.72
N ILE A 166 -15.76 -0.03 2.82
CA ILE A 166 -15.08 1.20 2.39
C ILE A 166 -15.26 1.43 0.88
N TRP A 167 -15.20 0.36 0.07
CA TRP A 167 -15.48 0.46 -1.37
C TRP A 167 -16.92 0.94 -1.64
N ASN A 168 -17.92 0.28 -1.05
CA ASN A 168 -19.32 0.64 -1.25
C ASN A 168 -19.60 2.08 -0.81
N PHE A 169 -19.03 2.51 0.31
CA PHE A 169 -19.10 3.90 0.76
C PHE A 169 -18.46 4.85 -0.26
N SER A 170 -17.28 4.52 -0.79
CA SER A 170 -16.57 5.33 -1.79
C SER A 170 -17.36 5.45 -3.09
N GLU A 171 -17.96 4.35 -3.56
CA GLU A 171 -18.76 4.30 -4.78
C GLU A 171 -20.02 5.16 -4.68
N GLU A 172 -20.80 5.00 -3.61
CA GLU A 172 -22.04 5.76 -3.38
C GLU A 172 -21.82 7.24 -3.08
N THR A 173 -20.71 7.57 -2.49
CA THR A 173 -20.35 8.98 -2.25
C THR A 173 -19.65 9.62 -3.44
N GLU A 174 -19.53 8.90 -4.56
CA GLU A 174 -18.83 9.38 -5.77
C GLU A 174 -17.42 9.94 -5.44
N LEU A 175 -16.76 9.32 -4.49
CA LEU A 175 -15.37 9.63 -4.20
C LEU A 175 -14.49 8.98 -5.26
N PRO A 176 -13.63 9.76 -5.89
CA PRO A 176 -12.85 9.34 -7.03
C PRO A 176 -11.77 8.31 -6.68
#